data_6fd0d93f934c4af819b442c0e6ddeccc
#
_entry.id   6fd0d93f934c4af819b442c0e6ddeccc
#
_cell.length_a   1.000
_cell.length_b   1.000
_cell.length_c   1.000
_cell.angle_alpha   90.00
_cell.angle_beta   90.00
_cell.angle_gamma   90.00
#
_symmetry.space_group_name_H-M   'P 1'
#
loop_
_entity.id
_entity.type
_entity.pdbx_description
1 polymer ?
#
loop_
_entity_poly.entity_id
_entity_poly.type
_entity_poly.pdbx_seq_one_letter_code
_entity_poly.pdbx_strand_id
1 'polypeptide(L)'
;DEFTAFAHSLKAAAEKNADLRATLGVSAAQNSDIKPKASKAPASILSPADVREVFCGITDDDCELLWLDPVIGRPENLVLNALLVPPTPIRPSVAVEAPGGAGTNEDDLTIKLQEIIDVNESLKKALREGAATKILVECWSFLQTQVALYINGEVPGMLPRQQHQKPMRGLCQRLKGKSGRFRGNLSGKRVDFSARTVISPDPNLRIDQVGVPTEVARTMTYPERV
;
A
#
# COMPACT_ATOMS: atom_id res chain seq x y z
N ASP A 1 25.39 -16.03 0.78
CA ASP A 1 26.40 -16.05 -0.27
C ASP A 1 25.89 -15.47 -1.58
N GLU A 2 24.64 -15.72 -1.98
CA GLU A 2 24.03 -15.07 -3.16
C GLU A 2 23.80 -13.56 -2.96
N PHE A 3 23.48 -13.14 -1.75
CA PHE A 3 23.31 -11.72 -1.40
C PHE A 3 24.62 -10.93 -1.48
N THR A 4 25.74 -11.55 -1.12
CA THR A 4 27.07 -10.92 -1.25
C THR A 4 27.51 -10.82 -2.69
N ALA A 5 27.21 -11.82 -3.50
CA ALA A 5 27.48 -11.78 -4.94
C ALA A 5 26.64 -10.70 -5.67
N PHE A 6 25.37 -10.55 -5.27
CA PHE A 6 24.48 -9.50 -5.77
C PHE A 6 24.94 -8.09 -5.35
N ALA A 7 25.34 -7.91 -4.10
CA ALA A 7 25.89 -6.64 -3.63
C ALA A 7 27.21 -6.27 -4.35
N HIS A 8 28.04 -7.26 -4.70
CA HIS A 8 29.25 -7.04 -5.49
C HIS A 8 28.93 -6.69 -6.94
N SER A 9 27.90 -7.30 -7.56
CA SER A 9 27.48 -6.96 -8.92
C SER A 9 26.88 -5.55 -9.01
N LEU A 10 26.05 -5.16 -8.03
CA LEU A 10 25.52 -3.79 -7.93
C LEU A 10 26.65 -2.75 -7.76
N LYS A 11 27.66 -3.09 -6.95
CA LYS A 11 28.82 -2.21 -6.76
C LYS A 11 29.63 -2.06 -8.02
N ALA A 12 29.84 -3.13 -8.78
CA ALA A 12 30.53 -3.11 -10.06
C ALA A 12 29.76 -2.36 -11.16
N ALA A 13 28.41 -2.47 -11.17
CA ALA A 13 27.54 -1.73 -12.08
C ALA A 13 27.52 -0.23 -11.73
N ALA A 14 27.40 0.13 -10.47
CA ALA A 14 27.50 1.52 -9.99
C ALA A 14 28.89 2.12 -10.29
N GLU A 15 29.92 1.29 -10.32
CA GLU A 15 31.27 1.70 -10.71
C GLU A 15 31.44 1.98 -12.21
N LYS A 16 30.65 1.38 -13.04
CA LYS A 16 30.66 1.60 -14.51
C LYS A 16 29.81 2.79 -14.94
N ASN A 17 28.81 3.17 -14.16
CA ASN A 17 27.90 4.25 -14.51
C ASN A 17 28.23 5.54 -13.74
N ALA A 18 28.99 6.43 -14.38
CA ALA A 18 29.45 7.69 -13.78
C ALA A 18 28.30 8.64 -13.42
N ASP A 19 27.23 8.61 -14.23
CA ASP A 19 26.07 9.48 -14.04
C ASP A 19 25.23 9.04 -12.85
N LEU A 20 25.09 7.73 -12.64
CA LEU A 20 24.44 7.17 -11.45
C LEU A 20 25.21 7.55 -10.15
N ARG A 21 26.54 7.57 -10.25
CA ARG A 21 27.39 8.03 -9.13
C ARG A 21 27.15 9.48 -8.77
N ALA A 22 27.06 10.35 -9.77
CA ALA A 22 26.79 11.77 -9.56
C ALA A 22 25.40 11.99 -8.94
N THR A 23 24.41 11.25 -9.42
CA THR A 23 23.00 11.39 -8.98
C THR A 23 22.76 10.78 -7.60
N LEU A 24 23.41 9.66 -7.26
CA LEU A 24 23.29 9.01 -5.95
C LEU A 24 24.26 9.58 -4.87
N GLY A 25 25.07 10.59 -5.22
CA GLY A 25 26.01 11.21 -4.28
C GLY A 25 27.15 10.29 -3.84
N VAL A 26 27.40 9.19 -4.56
CA VAL A 26 28.52 8.29 -4.32
C VAL A 26 29.77 8.90 -4.94
N SER A 27 30.45 9.76 -4.20
CA SER A 27 31.75 10.29 -4.63
C SER A 27 32.76 9.14 -4.77
N ALA A 28 33.47 9.12 -5.90
CA ALA A 28 34.54 8.18 -6.14
C ALA A 28 35.64 8.38 -5.09
N ALA A 29 35.71 7.48 -4.12
CA ALA A 29 36.85 7.36 -3.25
C ALA A 29 38.00 6.76 -4.08
N GLN A 30 38.75 7.62 -4.76
CA GLN A 30 40.08 7.25 -5.24
C GLN A 30 41.10 7.62 -4.15
N ASN A 31 41.71 6.59 -3.64
CA ASN A 31 43.02 6.51 -3.02
C ASN A 31 43.33 7.32 -1.78
N SER A 32 43.78 6.54 -0.78
CA SER A 32 44.79 6.84 0.25
C SER A 32 44.41 7.81 1.36
N ASP A 33 44.37 7.26 2.56
CA ASP A 33 44.78 7.88 3.85
C ASP A 33 44.17 9.19 4.33
N ILE A 34 43.08 9.66 3.75
CA ILE A 34 42.28 10.73 4.33
C ILE A 34 41.02 10.14 4.89
N LYS A 35 40.95 9.95 6.22
CA LYS A 35 39.68 9.73 6.91
C LYS A 35 38.72 10.82 6.44
N PRO A 36 37.61 10.48 5.71
CA PRO A 36 36.64 11.50 5.34
C PRO A 36 36.06 12.03 6.66
N LYS A 37 36.39 13.27 7.02
CA LYS A 37 35.49 14.05 7.86
C LYS A 37 34.18 14.11 7.07
N ALA A 38 33.24 13.30 7.46
CA ALA A 38 31.88 13.39 6.98
C ALA A 38 31.36 14.79 7.29
N SER A 39 31.54 15.71 6.37
CA SER A 39 30.72 16.90 6.32
C SER A 39 29.31 16.36 6.10
N LYS A 40 28.51 16.31 7.17
CA LYS A 40 27.07 16.09 7.07
C LYS A 40 26.54 17.25 6.25
N ALA A 41 26.53 17.12 4.92
CA ALA A 41 25.64 17.91 4.11
C ALA A 41 24.25 17.71 4.71
N PRO A 42 23.51 18.77 5.00
CA PRO A 42 22.17 18.62 5.55
C PRO A 42 21.42 17.71 4.60
N ALA A 43 20.86 16.61 5.13
CA ALA A 43 20.07 15.70 4.35
C ALA A 43 18.93 16.51 3.69
N SER A 44 19.02 16.76 2.39
CA SER A 44 17.97 17.42 1.66
C SER A 44 16.86 16.41 1.42
N ILE A 45 15.66 16.77 1.80
CA ILE A 45 14.46 15.98 1.48
C ILE A 45 14.17 16.21 -0.01
N LEU A 46 14.26 15.15 -0.81
CA LEU A 46 13.89 15.18 -2.22
C LEU A 46 12.38 15.31 -2.36
N SER A 47 11.94 16.15 -3.28
CA SER A 47 10.53 16.21 -3.67
C SER A 47 10.17 15.00 -4.55
N PRO A 48 8.89 14.60 -4.64
CA PRO A 48 8.48 13.53 -5.56
C PRO A 48 8.83 13.81 -7.03
N ALA A 49 8.89 15.08 -7.42
CA ALA A 49 9.31 15.49 -8.77
C ALA A 49 10.80 15.19 -9.00
N ASP A 50 11.66 15.54 -8.04
CA ASP A 50 13.11 15.27 -8.09
C ASP A 50 13.37 13.76 -8.13
N VAL A 51 12.63 13.00 -7.30
CA VAL A 51 12.74 11.52 -7.29
C VAL A 51 12.34 10.94 -8.65
N ARG A 52 11.29 11.46 -9.28
CA ARG A 52 10.87 11.01 -10.61
C ARG A 52 11.93 11.32 -11.66
N GLU A 53 12.55 12.48 -11.61
CA GLU A 53 13.62 12.86 -12.53
C GLU A 53 14.81 11.89 -12.39
N VAL A 54 15.22 11.58 -11.16
CA VAL A 54 16.25 10.57 -10.89
C VAL A 54 15.85 9.21 -11.46
N PHE A 55 14.62 8.77 -11.28
CA PHE A 55 14.14 7.48 -11.78
C PHE A 55 14.07 7.42 -13.31
N CYS A 56 13.71 8.52 -13.96
CA CYS A 56 13.76 8.62 -15.43
C CYS A 56 15.18 8.51 -15.99
N GLY A 57 16.19 8.87 -15.20
CA GLY A 57 17.60 8.74 -15.57
C GLY A 57 18.17 7.33 -15.47
N ILE A 58 17.43 6.36 -14.90
CA ILE A 58 17.87 4.96 -14.80
C ILE A 58 17.78 4.29 -16.17
N THR A 59 18.88 3.65 -16.61
CA THR A 59 18.93 2.96 -17.90
C THR A 59 18.19 1.62 -17.88
N ASP A 60 17.88 1.07 -19.04
CA ASP A 60 17.21 -0.22 -19.14
C ASP A 60 18.07 -1.36 -18.60
N ASP A 61 19.39 -1.31 -18.82
CA ASP A 61 20.35 -2.28 -18.28
C ASP A 61 20.39 -2.23 -16.75
N ASP A 62 20.31 -1.02 -16.16
CA ASP A 62 20.25 -0.86 -14.71
C ASP A 62 18.89 -1.34 -14.13
N CYS A 63 17.79 -1.20 -14.88
CA CYS A 63 16.50 -1.77 -14.49
C CYS A 63 16.56 -3.30 -14.38
N GLU A 64 17.18 -3.98 -15.33
CA GLU A 64 17.37 -5.43 -15.28
C GLU A 64 18.21 -5.85 -14.05
N LEU A 65 19.27 -5.11 -13.76
CA LEU A 65 20.09 -5.33 -12.54
C LEU A 65 19.31 -5.14 -11.25
N LEU A 66 18.31 -4.25 -11.25
CA LEU A 66 17.40 -4.00 -10.11
C LEU A 66 16.22 -4.98 -10.08
N TRP A 67 16.16 -5.94 -10.97
CA TRP A 67 15.06 -6.90 -11.12
C TRP A 67 13.72 -6.21 -11.43
N LEU A 68 13.80 -5.11 -12.18
CA LEU A 68 12.65 -4.38 -12.69
C LEU A 68 12.53 -4.64 -14.19
N ASP A 69 11.30 -4.82 -14.65
CA ASP A 69 11.04 -4.94 -16.08
C ASP A 69 11.20 -3.56 -16.74
N PRO A 70 12.10 -3.39 -17.75
CA PRO A 70 12.34 -2.10 -18.36
C PRO A 70 11.15 -1.57 -19.19
N VAL A 71 10.18 -2.42 -19.52
CA VAL A 71 8.98 -2.01 -20.28
C VAL A 71 7.79 -1.73 -19.38
N ILE A 72 7.47 -2.63 -18.45
CA ILE A 72 6.26 -2.56 -17.62
C ILE A 72 6.56 -1.99 -16.22
N GLY A 73 7.72 -2.31 -15.67
CA GLY A 73 8.10 -2.06 -14.29
C GLY A 73 9.10 -0.93 -14.10
N ARG A 74 9.15 0.07 -14.96
CA ARG A 74 10.10 1.18 -14.85
C ARG A 74 9.95 1.93 -13.52
N PRO A 75 11.08 2.33 -12.88
CA PRO A 75 11.09 2.98 -11.57
C PRO A 75 10.26 4.26 -11.49
N GLU A 76 10.21 5.05 -12.57
CA GLU A 76 9.39 6.26 -12.62
C GLU A 76 7.89 6.02 -12.41
N ASN A 77 7.41 4.80 -12.69
CA ASN A 77 6.01 4.42 -12.46
C ASN A 77 5.68 4.22 -10.97
N LEU A 78 6.69 4.12 -10.11
CA LEU A 78 6.50 4.08 -8.66
C LEU A 78 6.07 5.44 -8.09
N VAL A 79 6.34 6.53 -8.82
CA VAL A 79 5.84 7.86 -8.48
C VAL A 79 4.47 8.06 -9.12
N LEU A 80 3.44 8.03 -8.29
CA LEU A 80 2.05 8.08 -8.75
C LEU A 80 1.69 9.47 -9.30
N ASN A 81 1.23 9.53 -10.54
CA ASN A 81 0.66 10.73 -11.16
C ASN A 81 -0.86 10.74 -11.11
N ALA A 82 -1.47 9.57 -10.95
CA ALA A 82 -2.91 9.38 -10.87
C ALA A 82 -3.23 8.26 -9.89
N LEU A 83 -4.37 8.39 -9.21
CA LEU A 83 -4.90 7.35 -8.34
C LEU A 83 -6.06 6.65 -9.04
N LEU A 84 -6.06 5.33 -8.99
CA LEU A 84 -7.20 4.55 -9.42
C LEU A 84 -8.33 4.68 -8.38
N VAL A 85 -9.50 5.08 -8.85
CA VAL A 85 -10.70 5.17 -8.03
C VAL A 85 -11.42 3.83 -8.07
N PRO A 86 -11.55 3.13 -6.93
CA PRO A 86 -12.25 1.86 -6.88
C PRO A 86 -13.75 2.06 -7.20
N PRO A 87 -14.40 1.08 -7.82
CA PRO A 87 -15.84 1.13 -8.09
C PRO A 87 -16.65 1.13 -6.79
N THR A 88 -17.88 1.60 -6.86
CA THR A 88 -18.77 1.74 -5.71
C THR A 88 -18.98 0.46 -4.88
N PRO A 89 -19.01 -0.76 -5.45
CA PRO A 89 -19.12 -1.98 -4.63
C PRO A 89 -17.96 -2.22 -3.66
N ILE A 90 -16.76 -1.67 -3.95
CA ILE A 90 -15.60 -1.78 -3.05
C ILE A 90 -15.67 -0.77 -1.90
N ARG A 91 -16.40 0.33 -2.08
CA ARG A 91 -16.60 1.41 -1.11
C ARG A 91 -18.07 1.77 -0.96
N PRO A 92 -18.92 0.83 -0.53
CA PRO A 92 -20.37 1.05 -0.47
C PRO A 92 -20.74 2.09 0.59
N SER A 93 -21.76 2.88 0.28
CA SER A 93 -22.42 3.77 1.24
C SER A 93 -23.52 3.00 1.97
N VAL A 94 -23.58 3.12 3.28
CA VAL A 94 -24.54 2.44 4.14
C VAL A 94 -25.56 3.44 4.65
N ALA A 95 -26.85 3.18 4.43
CA ALA A 95 -27.91 3.98 5.01
C ALA A 95 -27.95 3.78 6.53
N VAL A 96 -28.03 4.88 7.27
CA VAL A 96 -28.15 4.88 8.73
C VAL A 96 -29.49 5.51 9.09
N GLU A 97 -30.33 4.76 9.78
CA GLU A 97 -31.56 5.28 10.38
C GLU A 97 -31.16 6.03 11.67
N ALA A 98 -31.05 7.36 11.59
CA ALA A 98 -30.86 8.20 12.75
C ALA A 98 -32.18 8.84 13.19
N PRO A 99 -32.41 9.05 14.49
CA PRO A 99 -33.54 9.82 14.96
C PRO A 99 -33.39 11.29 14.52
N GLY A 100 -34.02 11.64 13.40
CA GLY A 100 -33.95 12.97 12.79
C GLY A 100 -33.80 12.98 11.25
N GLY A 101 -33.69 11.83 10.58
CA GLY A 101 -33.64 11.71 9.12
C GLY A 101 -32.75 10.58 8.62
N ALA A 102 -33.04 10.12 7.42
CA ALA A 102 -32.19 9.13 6.75
C ALA A 102 -30.86 9.77 6.36
N GLY A 103 -29.75 9.31 6.95
CA GLY A 103 -28.38 9.68 6.59
C GLY A 103 -27.67 8.52 5.90
N THR A 104 -26.60 8.80 5.16
CA THR A 104 -25.70 7.77 4.64
C THR A 104 -24.34 7.88 5.33
N ASN A 105 -23.81 6.72 5.70
CA ASN A 105 -22.43 6.62 6.18
C ASN A 105 -21.56 6.21 5.00
N GLU A 106 -20.61 7.07 4.67
CA GLU A 106 -19.68 6.83 3.57
C GLU A 106 -18.51 5.94 4.03
N ASP A 107 -17.98 5.16 3.10
CA ASP A 107 -16.81 4.33 3.35
C ASP A 107 -15.54 5.19 3.56
N ASP A 108 -14.62 4.70 4.39
CA ASP A 108 -13.35 5.38 4.69
C ASP A 108 -12.56 5.75 3.42
N LEU A 109 -12.58 4.89 2.39
CA LEU A 109 -11.92 5.18 1.11
C LEU A 109 -12.59 6.35 0.37
N THR A 110 -13.90 6.47 0.44
CA THR A 110 -14.64 7.58 -0.19
C THR A 110 -14.30 8.89 0.48
N ILE A 111 -14.26 8.92 1.82
CA ILE A 111 -13.88 10.10 2.59
C ILE A 111 -12.46 10.53 2.24
N LYS A 112 -11.51 9.59 2.17
CA LYS A 112 -10.12 9.89 1.81
C LYS A 112 -9.96 10.38 0.38
N LEU A 113 -10.70 9.83 -0.57
CA LEU A 113 -10.70 10.32 -1.94
C LEU A 113 -11.23 11.74 -2.04
N GLN A 114 -12.28 12.08 -1.27
CA GLN A 114 -12.79 13.44 -1.20
C GLN A 114 -11.74 14.41 -0.64
N GLU A 115 -11.10 14.06 0.48
CA GLU A 115 -10.02 14.87 1.06
C GLU A 115 -8.87 15.09 0.07
N ILE A 116 -8.48 14.07 -0.71
CA ILE A 116 -7.45 14.19 -1.75
C ILE A 116 -7.88 15.16 -2.85
N ILE A 117 -9.13 15.11 -3.29
CA ILE A 117 -9.67 16.02 -4.31
C ILE A 117 -9.65 17.46 -3.79
N ASP A 118 -10.14 17.70 -2.58
CA ASP A 118 -10.21 19.03 -1.97
C ASP A 118 -8.82 19.65 -1.82
N VAL A 119 -7.84 18.88 -1.37
CA VAL A 119 -6.44 19.33 -1.26
C VAL A 119 -5.83 19.60 -2.63
N ASN A 120 -6.11 18.74 -3.62
CA ASN A 120 -5.62 18.91 -4.99
C ASN A 120 -6.21 20.16 -5.66
N GLU A 121 -7.49 20.46 -5.43
CA GLU A 121 -8.12 21.69 -5.90
C GLU A 121 -7.53 22.93 -5.21
N SER A 122 -7.28 22.86 -3.91
CA SER A 122 -6.61 23.92 -3.15
C SER A 122 -5.20 24.19 -3.68
N LEU A 123 -4.43 23.15 -3.99
CA LEU A 123 -3.10 23.27 -4.60
C LEU A 123 -3.19 23.90 -6.00
N LYS A 124 -4.11 23.44 -6.84
CA LYS A 124 -4.34 24.02 -8.17
C LYS A 124 -4.71 25.50 -8.10
N LYS A 125 -5.55 25.87 -7.13
CA LYS A 125 -5.93 27.28 -6.90
C LYS A 125 -4.71 28.11 -6.49
N ALA A 126 -3.92 27.64 -5.52
CA ALA A 126 -2.70 28.31 -5.07
C ALA A 126 -1.67 28.51 -6.20
N LEU A 127 -1.54 27.52 -7.10
CA LEU A 127 -0.68 27.61 -8.30
C LEU A 127 -1.18 28.69 -9.28
N ARG A 128 -2.50 28.78 -9.53
CA ARG A 128 -3.10 29.77 -10.42
C ARG A 128 -2.97 31.22 -9.88
N GLU A 129 -3.08 31.35 -8.56
CA GLU A 129 -2.99 32.62 -7.85
C GLU A 129 -1.55 33.12 -7.66
N GLY A 130 -0.55 32.30 -8.01
CA GLY A 130 0.86 32.61 -7.84
C GLY A 130 1.28 32.72 -6.38
N ALA A 131 0.74 31.82 -5.51
CA ALA A 131 1.04 31.80 -4.09
C ALA A 131 2.54 31.60 -3.82
N ALA A 132 3.00 32.05 -2.64
CA ALA A 132 4.39 31.90 -2.23
C ALA A 132 4.82 30.42 -2.22
N THR A 133 6.04 30.15 -2.66
CA THR A 133 6.61 28.79 -2.78
C THR A 133 6.46 27.97 -1.49
N LYS A 134 6.55 28.62 -0.33
CA LYS A 134 6.35 27.95 0.96
C LYS A 134 4.95 27.34 1.08
N ILE A 135 3.91 28.06 0.69
CA ILE A 135 2.51 27.60 0.73
C ILE A 135 2.32 26.44 -0.25
N LEU A 136 2.91 26.53 -1.43
CA LEU A 136 2.83 25.46 -2.43
C LEU A 136 3.48 24.16 -1.92
N VAL A 137 4.64 24.24 -1.28
CA VAL A 137 5.33 23.09 -0.69
C VAL A 137 4.51 22.49 0.46
N GLU A 138 3.90 23.33 1.30
CA GLU A 138 3.03 22.86 2.40
C GLU A 138 1.79 22.12 1.86
N CYS A 139 1.10 22.70 0.85
CA CYS A 139 -0.04 22.06 0.20
C CYS A 139 0.36 20.74 -0.48
N TRP A 140 1.50 20.71 -1.15
CA TRP A 140 2.01 19.49 -1.78
C TRP A 140 2.35 18.42 -0.77
N SER A 141 3.05 18.75 0.31
CA SER A 141 3.36 17.82 1.39
C SER A 141 2.09 17.27 2.04
N PHE A 142 1.06 18.12 2.17
CA PHE A 142 -0.23 17.68 2.70
C PHE A 142 -0.94 16.73 1.73
N LEU A 143 -0.93 17.00 0.42
CA LEU A 143 -1.45 16.09 -0.60
C LEU A 143 -0.73 14.73 -0.56
N GLN A 144 0.59 14.73 -0.49
CA GLN A 144 1.41 13.52 -0.36
C GLN A 144 1.01 12.70 0.89
N THR A 145 0.75 13.37 1.99
CA THR A 145 0.29 12.75 3.24
C THR A 145 -1.09 12.11 3.09
N GLN A 146 -2.04 12.78 2.44
CA GLN A 146 -3.38 12.23 2.21
C GLN A 146 -3.35 11.00 1.29
N VAL A 147 -2.52 11.02 0.26
CA VAL A 147 -2.31 9.86 -0.62
C VAL A 147 -1.66 8.69 0.14
N ALA A 148 -0.68 8.97 0.98
CA ALA A 148 -0.06 7.95 1.82
C ALA A 148 -1.08 7.30 2.77
N LEU A 149 -1.96 8.09 3.39
CA LEU A 149 -3.05 7.60 4.26
C LEU A 149 -4.10 6.79 3.50
N TYR A 150 -4.38 7.14 2.25
CA TYR A 150 -5.27 6.34 1.41
C TYR A 150 -4.72 4.93 1.16
N ILE A 151 -3.41 4.81 0.96
CA ILE A 151 -2.73 3.53 0.77
C ILE A 151 -2.58 2.80 2.11
N ASN A 152 -2.05 3.48 3.11
CA ASN A 152 -1.79 2.93 4.44
C ASN A 152 -2.30 3.89 5.53
N GLY A 153 -3.37 3.52 6.22
CA GLY A 153 -3.93 4.31 7.31
C GLY A 153 -3.04 4.38 8.57
N GLU A 154 -1.99 3.56 8.64
CA GLU A 154 -1.04 3.47 9.76
C GLU A 154 0.36 3.96 9.33
N VAL A 155 0.48 5.22 8.91
CA VAL A 155 1.77 5.79 8.53
C VAL A 155 2.58 6.13 9.79
N PRO A 156 3.79 5.57 9.98
CA PRO A 156 4.63 5.89 11.13
C PRO A 156 5.11 7.34 11.07
N GLY A 157 5.20 7.99 12.24
CA GLY A 157 5.69 9.35 12.36
C GLY A 157 4.66 10.47 12.20
N MET A 158 3.40 10.15 11.94
CA MET A 158 2.34 11.15 11.97
C MET A 158 2.01 11.58 13.40
N LEU A 159 1.85 12.90 13.58
CA LEU A 159 1.42 13.46 14.86
C LEU A 159 0.00 12.96 15.22
N PRO A 160 -0.27 12.65 16.51
CA PRO A 160 -1.58 12.16 16.97
C PRO A 160 -2.76 13.07 16.61
N ARG A 161 -2.52 14.37 16.40
CA ARG A 161 -3.55 15.35 15.98
C ARG A 161 -4.04 15.17 14.54
N GLN A 162 -3.29 14.48 13.71
CA GLN A 162 -3.66 14.17 12.31
C GLN A 162 -4.27 12.77 12.18
N GLN A 163 -4.21 11.97 13.23
CA GLN A 163 -4.94 10.72 13.30
C GLN A 163 -6.35 11.01 13.84
N HIS A 164 -7.35 10.67 13.04
CA HIS A 164 -8.73 10.62 13.53
C HIS A 164 -8.79 9.73 14.78
N GLN A 165 -9.71 10.03 15.70
CA GLN A 165 -9.91 9.25 16.94
C GLN A 165 -10.08 7.74 16.68
N LYS A 166 -10.53 7.39 15.47
CA LYS A 166 -10.61 6.02 14.97
C LYS A 166 -9.74 5.92 13.73
N PRO A 167 -8.74 5.01 13.68
CA PRO A 167 -7.87 4.88 12.51
C PRO A 167 -8.69 4.48 11.29
N MET A 168 -8.56 5.25 10.21
CA MET A 168 -9.23 4.96 8.93
C MET A 168 -8.58 3.75 8.26
N ARG A 169 -9.40 2.92 7.66
CA ARG A 169 -8.94 1.71 6.96
C ARG A 169 -8.53 2.05 5.54
N GLY A 170 -7.21 2.21 5.33
CA GLY A 170 -6.63 2.31 3.99
C GLY A 170 -6.60 0.97 3.24
N LEU A 171 -6.06 0.96 2.03
CA LEU A 171 -5.96 -0.23 1.20
C LEU A 171 -5.14 -1.35 1.88
N CYS A 172 -4.01 -1.00 2.50
CA CYS A 172 -3.17 -1.97 3.21
C CYS A 172 -3.92 -2.68 4.34
N GLN A 173 -4.74 -1.96 5.12
CA GLN A 173 -5.52 -2.52 6.22
C GLN A 173 -6.63 -3.46 5.72
N ARG A 174 -7.09 -3.30 4.48
CA ARG A 174 -8.08 -4.20 3.86
C ARG A 174 -7.47 -5.50 3.38
N LEU A 175 -6.19 -5.49 3.02
CA LEU A 175 -5.46 -6.67 2.52
C LEU A 175 -4.80 -7.46 3.64
N LYS A 176 -4.31 -6.76 4.66
CA LYS A 176 -3.49 -7.27 5.77
C LYS A 176 -4.33 -8.04 6.80
N GLY A 177 -3.73 -9.08 7.39
CA GLY A 177 -4.23 -9.73 8.60
C GLY A 177 -5.28 -10.81 8.38
N LYS A 178 -5.80 -11.36 9.50
CA LYS A 178 -6.75 -12.50 9.51
C LYS A 178 -8.09 -12.17 8.86
N SER A 179 -8.56 -10.94 9.01
CA SER A 179 -9.80 -10.44 8.43
C SER A 179 -9.62 -9.74 7.08
N GLY A 180 -8.38 -9.70 6.57
CA GLY A 180 -8.06 -9.12 5.27
C GLY A 180 -8.48 -10.02 4.11
N ARG A 181 -8.38 -9.48 2.90
CA ARG A 181 -8.83 -10.17 1.68
C ARG A 181 -8.08 -11.47 1.43
N PHE A 182 -6.76 -11.52 1.64
CA PHE A 182 -5.99 -12.74 1.39
C PHE A 182 -6.36 -13.87 2.36
N ARG A 183 -6.25 -13.65 3.64
CA ARG A 183 -6.49 -14.70 4.65
C ARG A 183 -7.97 -14.93 4.95
N GLY A 184 -8.79 -13.90 4.88
CA GLY A 184 -10.21 -13.96 5.26
C GLY A 184 -11.18 -14.27 4.13
N ASN A 185 -10.81 -14.05 2.87
CA ASN A 185 -11.69 -14.22 1.73
C ASN A 185 -11.15 -15.08 0.59
N LEU A 186 -9.81 -15.17 0.42
CA LEU A 186 -9.19 -15.94 -0.66
C LEU A 186 -8.64 -17.28 -0.18
N SER A 187 -7.80 -17.31 0.84
CA SER A 187 -7.25 -18.56 1.40
C SER A 187 -8.29 -19.35 2.18
N GLY A 188 -9.27 -18.67 2.74
CA GLY A 188 -10.41 -19.25 3.43
C GLY A 188 -11.62 -18.32 3.29
N LYS A 189 -12.79 -18.88 3.15
CA LYS A 189 -14.04 -18.13 3.03
C LYS A 189 -15.20 -18.87 3.68
N ARG A 190 -16.24 -18.12 4.02
CA ARG A 190 -17.51 -18.73 4.49
C ARG A 190 -18.23 -19.35 3.29
N VAL A 191 -18.75 -20.53 3.51
CA VAL A 191 -19.46 -21.30 2.48
C VAL A 191 -20.88 -21.60 2.95
N ASP A 192 -21.79 -21.75 2.01
CA ASP A 192 -23.16 -22.20 2.22
C ASP A 192 -23.23 -23.74 2.29
N PHE A 193 -24.39 -24.27 2.61
CA PHE A 193 -24.64 -25.71 2.69
C PHE A 193 -23.71 -26.44 3.68
N SER A 194 -23.38 -25.79 4.78
CA SER A 194 -22.63 -26.34 5.89
C SER A 194 -23.47 -26.33 7.16
N ALA A 195 -23.12 -27.17 8.12
CA ALA A 195 -23.82 -27.26 9.38
C ALA A 195 -22.86 -27.30 10.57
N ARG A 196 -23.36 -26.86 11.72
CA ARG A 196 -22.66 -26.92 12.99
C ARG A 196 -23.66 -27.21 14.10
N THR A 197 -23.36 -28.19 14.94
CA THR A 197 -24.18 -28.52 16.10
C THR A 197 -23.32 -29.07 17.24
N VAL A 198 -23.92 -29.25 18.40
CA VAL A 198 -23.29 -29.89 19.55
C VAL A 198 -23.09 -31.38 19.26
N ILE A 199 -21.95 -31.91 19.64
CA ILE A 199 -21.65 -33.35 19.57
C ILE A 199 -21.88 -33.97 20.92
N SER A 200 -22.43 -35.19 20.93
CA SER A 200 -22.68 -36.03 22.10
C SER A 200 -22.17 -37.44 21.87
N PRO A 201 -21.62 -38.13 22.89
CA PRO A 201 -21.16 -39.51 22.72
C PRO A 201 -22.34 -40.47 22.54
N ASP A 202 -22.15 -41.46 21.66
CA ASP A 202 -23.09 -42.55 21.45
C ASP A 202 -22.32 -43.91 21.43
N PRO A 203 -22.53 -44.77 22.40
CA PRO A 203 -21.81 -46.05 22.49
C PRO A 203 -22.21 -47.05 21.39
N ASN A 204 -23.30 -46.81 20.65
CA ASN A 204 -23.75 -47.71 19.58
C ASN A 204 -23.06 -47.42 18.23
N LEU A 205 -22.37 -46.30 18.13
CA LEU A 205 -21.62 -45.92 16.94
C LEU A 205 -20.19 -46.48 16.99
N ARG A 206 -19.70 -46.92 15.85
CA ARG A 206 -18.30 -47.31 15.68
C ARG A 206 -17.41 -46.05 15.73
N ILE A 207 -16.11 -46.25 15.98
CA ILE A 207 -15.15 -45.15 16.10
C ILE A 207 -15.00 -44.30 14.81
N ASP A 208 -15.33 -44.87 13.68
CA ASP A 208 -15.29 -44.25 12.34
C ASP A 208 -16.63 -43.66 11.90
N GLN A 209 -17.66 -43.68 12.75
CA GLN A 209 -19.02 -43.26 12.42
C GLN A 209 -19.43 -41.98 13.17
N VAL A 210 -20.21 -41.17 12.50
CA VAL A 210 -20.81 -39.94 13.05
C VAL A 210 -22.30 -39.95 12.72
N GLY A 211 -23.15 -39.76 13.75
CA GLY A 211 -24.58 -39.58 13.58
C GLY A 211 -24.89 -38.12 13.15
N VAL A 212 -25.54 -37.95 12.01
CA VAL A 212 -25.92 -36.65 11.49
C VAL A 212 -27.45 -36.53 11.51
N PRO A 213 -28.04 -35.42 12.05
CA PRO A 213 -29.47 -35.19 12.01
C PRO A 213 -29.99 -35.15 10.55
N THR A 214 -31.15 -35.76 10.32
CA THR A 214 -31.72 -35.90 8.96
C THR A 214 -31.94 -34.57 8.26
N GLU A 215 -32.37 -33.51 8.97
CA GLU A 215 -32.57 -32.19 8.41
C GLU A 215 -31.26 -31.53 8.00
N VAL A 216 -30.21 -31.69 8.79
CA VAL A 216 -28.86 -31.23 8.48
C VAL A 216 -28.33 -31.97 7.25
N ALA A 217 -28.52 -33.28 7.18
CA ALA A 217 -28.07 -34.11 6.06
C ALA A 217 -28.74 -33.73 4.73
N ARG A 218 -29.98 -33.23 4.75
CA ARG A 218 -30.68 -32.75 3.54
C ARG A 218 -30.08 -31.46 2.97
N THR A 219 -29.45 -30.65 3.80
CA THR A 219 -28.93 -29.34 3.42
C THR A 219 -27.44 -29.38 3.09
N MET A 220 -26.69 -30.28 3.74
CA MET A 220 -25.26 -30.44 3.54
C MET A 220 -24.93 -30.98 2.15
N THR A 221 -23.82 -30.50 1.60
CA THR A 221 -23.25 -31.01 0.34
C THR A 221 -21.82 -31.49 0.56
N TYR A 222 -21.40 -32.40 -0.28
CA TYR A 222 -20.00 -32.87 -0.33
C TYR A 222 -19.50 -32.84 -1.78
N PRO A 223 -18.19 -32.63 -2.00
CA PRO A 223 -17.64 -32.61 -3.34
C PRO A 223 -17.61 -34.03 -3.94
N GLU A 224 -18.11 -34.18 -5.16
CA GLU A 224 -18.11 -35.42 -5.92
C GLU A 224 -17.58 -35.17 -7.33
N ARG A 225 -16.89 -36.14 -7.92
CA ARG A 225 -16.48 -36.07 -9.33
C ARG A 225 -17.66 -36.51 -10.19
N VAL A 226 -18.01 -35.67 -11.15
CA VAL A 226 -19.03 -35.94 -12.16
C VAL A 226 -18.39 -36.58 -13.38
#